data_0c0621e944bfa95411383a9eb6d1ed93
#
_entry.id   0c0621e944bfa95411383a9eb6d1ed93
#
_cell.length_a   1.000
_cell.length_b   1.000
_cell.length_c   1.000
_cell.angle_alpha   90.00
_cell.angle_beta   90.00
_cell.angle_gamma   90.00
#
_symmetry.space_group_name_H-M   'P 1'
#
loop_
_entity.id
_entity.type
_entity.pdbx_description
1 polymer ?
#
loop_
_entity_poly.entity_id
_entity_poly.type
_entity_poly.pdbx_seq_one_letter_code
_entity_poly.pdbx_strand_id
1 'polypeptide(L)'
;MKILFVTFSIALLGALAVFSQTGNSPLAGFWQGAVEKDGRIWRVNLTIEKTGASFKALADFPDADGYGREFSVGQTGETFRLERPQPSGVPIVFEGAPRGDVFKGSWSGFGQTATFNLKRAAPPEKFYREREVAFKNGDVTLAGTLIAPLKGGKFGAVVITHGATPNERAGYRSWALHFARKGIAALVYDKRGAGRSTGETRAASMEDLARDAVAGVEFLKLQPEIESRRIGVAGHSQGGWIAPLASVMSKSVAFVIASAASGVSPDRQSIYHRANLMREDGFSEETIKLASDLRARLYATGRMLLENDPRAARERRRISAELEKYKDAPWLDAAALPPNLDNDNPPRGALELLFFEPAPMWEKMRVPVLLVWGDKDKVVPVEEGKTIILKALKKGANPDVTVKVFPNVDHGVTIVGTDKTWDFPRVDLNYYDAIVNWTVSKLKNQKI
;
A
#
# COMPACT_ATOMS: atom_id res chain seq x y z
N MET A 1 -0.75 23.07 -71.19
CA MET A 1 -0.41 22.18 -70.06
C MET A 1 -1.12 22.72 -68.81
N LYS A 2 -2.31 22.18 -68.52
CA LYS A 2 -3.18 22.68 -67.44
C LYS A 2 -2.83 21.90 -66.16
N ILE A 3 -2.39 22.62 -65.13
CA ILE A 3 -2.11 22.07 -63.82
C ILE A 3 -3.41 22.11 -62.99
N LEU A 4 -3.89 20.96 -62.61
CA LEU A 4 -5.09 20.76 -61.80
C LEU A 4 -4.71 20.83 -60.32
N PHE A 5 -5.18 21.85 -59.60
CA PHE A 5 -5.08 21.89 -58.16
C PHE A 5 -6.21 21.06 -57.54
N VAL A 6 -5.85 19.99 -56.85
CA VAL A 6 -6.77 19.21 -56.02
C VAL A 6 -6.66 19.73 -54.60
N THR A 7 -7.69 20.41 -54.13
CA THR A 7 -7.85 20.84 -52.75
C THR A 7 -8.36 19.67 -51.92
N PHE A 8 -7.52 19.16 -51.00
CA PHE A 8 -7.93 18.19 -49.98
C PHE A 8 -8.59 18.95 -48.83
N SER A 9 -9.89 18.84 -48.70
CA SER A 9 -10.62 19.29 -47.51
C SER A 9 -10.46 18.22 -46.42
N ILE A 10 -9.68 18.55 -45.38
CA ILE A 10 -9.60 17.73 -44.16
C ILE A 10 -10.85 18.04 -43.33
N ALA A 11 -11.81 17.13 -43.37
CA ALA A 11 -12.92 17.15 -42.43
C ALA A 11 -12.42 16.75 -41.04
N LEU A 12 -12.41 17.75 -40.13
CA LEU A 12 -12.14 17.53 -38.70
C LEU A 12 -13.36 16.86 -38.09
N LEU A 13 -13.35 15.50 -38.07
CA LEU A 13 -14.32 14.72 -37.32
C LEU A 13 -13.97 14.88 -35.83
N GLY A 14 -14.67 15.78 -35.16
CA GLY A 14 -14.72 15.80 -33.71
C GLY A 14 -15.26 14.50 -33.21
N ALA A 15 -14.43 13.72 -32.52
CA ALA A 15 -14.87 12.56 -31.77
C ALA A 15 -15.73 13.02 -30.58
N LEU A 16 -17.01 13.26 -30.83
CA LEU A 16 -18.03 13.17 -29.80
C LEU A 16 -17.94 11.75 -29.23
N ALA A 17 -17.55 11.63 -27.97
CA ALA A 17 -17.67 10.41 -27.23
C ALA A 17 -19.16 10.01 -27.21
N VAL A 18 -19.53 9.14 -28.12
CA VAL A 18 -20.83 8.50 -28.16
C VAL A 18 -20.88 7.65 -26.87
N PHE A 19 -21.57 8.13 -25.84
CA PHE A 19 -22.08 7.27 -24.79
C PHE A 19 -22.98 6.25 -25.48
N SER A 20 -22.42 5.09 -25.78
CA SER A 20 -23.19 3.94 -26.22
C SER A 20 -24.32 3.73 -25.22
N GLN A 21 -25.56 3.79 -25.71
CA GLN A 21 -26.74 3.35 -24.95
C GLN A 21 -26.58 1.85 -24.67
N THR A 22 -25.91 1.52 -23.58
CA THR A 22 -25.92 0.19 -23.02
C THR A 22 -27.31 -0.04 -22.46
N GLY A 23 -27.96 -1.11 -22.91
CA GLY A 23 -29.36 -1.44 -22.63
C GLY A 23 -29.75 -1.22 -21.18
N ASN A 24 -30.96 -0.64 -20.97
CA ASN A 24 -31.55 -0.20 -19.71
C ASN A 24 -31.52 -1.29 -18.62
N SER A 25 -30.39 -1.44 -17.93
CA SER A 25 -30.38 -2.22 -16.69
C SER A 25 -30.69 -1.27 -15.52
N PRO A 26 -31.63 -1.63 -14.64
CA PRO A 26 -31.94 -0.79 -13.48
C PRO A 26 -30.76 -0.62 -12.53
N LEU A 27 -29.75 -1.54 -12.57
CA LEU A 27 -28.58 -1.49 -11.72
C LEU A 27 -27.43 -0.65 -12.29
N ALA A 28 -27.26 -0.54 -13.61
CA ALA A 28 -26.13 0.18 -14.21
C ALA A 28 -26.18 1.67 -13.89
N GLY A 29 -25.03 2.26 -13.57
CA GLY A 29 -24.89 3.68 -13.24
C GLY A 29 -23.95 3.93 -12.04
N PHE A 30 -23.92 5.20 -11.63
CA PHE A 30 -23.23 5.61 -10.42
C PHE A 30 -24.22 5.79 -9.27
N TRP A 31 -23.89 5.17 -8.13
CA TRP A 31 -24.69 5.15 -6.93
C TRP A 31 -23.89 5.68 -5.76
N GLN A 32 -24.46 6.56 -4.95
CA GLN A 32 -23.83 7.16 -3.80
C GLN A 32 -24.71 7.07 -2.57
N GLY A 33 -24.14 6.74 -1.43
CA GLY A 33 -24.84 6.65 -0.15
C GLY A 33 -24.00 6.01 0.93
N ALA A 34 -24.63 5.16 1.73
CA ALA A 34 -23.96 4.56 2.88
C ALA A 34 -24.49 3.16 3.21
N VAL A 35 -23.65 2.40 3.91
CA VAL A 35 -24.05 1.31 4.79
C VAL A 35 -24.39 1.92 6.14
N GLU A 36 -25.50 1.48 6.74
CA GLU A 36 -26.02 2.02 7.99
C GLU A 36 -26.27 0.91 9.00
N LYS A 37 -25.80 1.12 10.23
CA LYS A 37 -26.04 0.27 11.38
C LYS A 37 -26.11 1.11 12.64
N ASP A 38 -27.20 0.97 13.40
CA ASP A 38 -27.40 1.64 14.71
C ASP A 38 -27.19 3.17 14.67
N GLY A 39 -27.70 3.83 13.59
CA GLY A 39 -27.56 5.28 13.38
C GLY A 39 -26.18 5.74 12.90
N ARG A 40 -25.26 4.83 12.63
CA ARG A 40 -23.93 5.10 12.09
C ARG A 40 -23.89 4.80 10.63
N ILE A 41 -23.10 5.58 9.89
CA ILE A 41 -22.97 5.48 8.45
C ILE A 41 -21.51 5.18 8.04
N TRP A 42 -21.37 4.36 7.02
CA TRP A 42 -20.13 4.12 6.31
C TRP A 42 -20.35 4.41 4.82
N ARG A 43 -19.71 5.47 4.32
CA ARG A 43 -19.97 5.98 2.97
C ARG A 43 -19.50 4.98 1.91
N VAL A 44 -20.33 4.85 0.89
CA VAL A 44 -20.08 3.97 -0.25
C VAL A 44 -20.48 4.66 -1.54
N ASN A 45 -19.66 4.53 -2.56
CA ASN A 45 -20.01 4.84 -3.95
C ASN A 45 -19.86 3.56 -4.78
N LEU A 46 -20.83 3.25 -5.63
CA LEU A 46 -20.73 2.14 -6.58
C LEU A 46 -20.77 2.68 -8.01
N THR A 47 -19.81 2.26 -8.81
CA THR A 47 -19.84 2.44 -10.28
C THR A 47 -20.15 1.09 -10.89
N ILE A 48 -21.28 0.95 -11.57
CA ILE A 48 -21.73 -0.31 -12.15
C ILE A 48 -21.94 -0.13 -13.65
N GLU A 49 -21.17 -0.85 -14.43
CA GLU A 49 -21.21 -0.87 -15.89
C GLU A 49 -21.78 -2.21 -16.37
N LYS A 50 -22.69 -2.18 -17.33
CA LYS A 50 -23.21 -3.36 -18.00
C LYS A 50 -22.49 -3.54 -19.35
N THR A 51 -21.92 -4.71 -19.58
CA THR A 51 -21.27 -5.08 -20.84
C THR A 51 -21.87 -6.38 -21.34
N GLY A 52 -22.74 -6.29 -22.33
CA GLY A 52 -23.53 -7.44 -22.80
C GLY A 52 -24.41 -8.02 -21.69
N ALA A 53 -24.23 -9.30 -21.35
CA ALA A 53 -24.93 -9.98 -20.27
C ALA A 53 -24.24 -9.81 -18.89
N SER A 54 -23.02 -9.29 -18.84
CA SER A 54 -22.21 -9.19 -17.64
C SER A 54 -22.24 -7.79 -17.04
N PHE A 55 -21.90 -7.71 -15.74
CA PHE A 55 -21.70 -6.45 -15.04
C PHE A 55 -20.27 -6.35 -14.52
N LYS A 56 -19.73 -5.13 -14.55
CA LYS A 56 -18.53 -4.76 -13.80
C LYS A 56 -18.94 -3.78 -12.71
N ALA A 57 -18.68 -4.11 -11.47
CA ALA A 57 -18.98 -3.24 -10.32
C ALA A 57 -17.72 -2.86 -9.58
N LEU A 58 -17.52 -1.56 -9.37
CA LEU A 58 -16.44 -0.98 -8.58
C LEU A 58 -17.04 -0.24 -7.40
N ALA A 59 -16.53 -0.49 -6.21
CA ALA A 59 -16.92 0.22 -5.01
C ALA A 59 -15.77 1.10 -4.51
N ASP A 60 -16.13 2.32 -4.10
CA ASP A 60 -15.27 3.20 -3.31
C ASP A 60 -15.85 3.29 -1.89
N PHE A 61 -14.96 3.17 -0.91
CA PHE A 61 -15.24 3.33 0.51
C PHE A 61 -14.42 4.51 1.05
N PRO A 62 -14.91 5.75 0.92
CA PRO A 62 -14.12 6.95 1.26
C PRO A 62 -13.64 6.99 2.71
N ASP A 63 -14.43 6.44 3.64
CA ASP A 63 -14.09 6.42 5.08
C ASP A 63 -12.96 5.42 5.41
N ALA A 64 -12.72 4.43 4.54
CA ALA A 64 -11.65 3.44 4.66
C ALA A 64 -10.52 3.66 3.64
N ASP A 65 -10.51 4.80 2.95
CA ASP A 65 -9.58 5.11 1.87
C ASP A 65 -9.45 4.00 0.80
N GLY A 66 -10.54 3.26 0.59
CA GLY A 66 -10.63 2.17 -0.37
C GLY A 66 -11.28 2.62 -1.66
N TYR A 67 -10.54 2.62 -2.78
CA TYR A 67 -11.05 3.06 -4.08
C TYR A 67 -10.91 1.98 -5.14
N GLY A 68 -11.90 1.89 -6.03
CA GLY A 68 -11.90 0.98 -7.18
C GLY A 68 -11.90 -0.50 -6.79
N ARG A 69 -12.55 -0.85 -5.69
CA ARG A 69 -12.65 -2.24 -5.23
C ARG A 69 -13.64 -3.00 -6.10
N GLU A 70 -13.15 -4.02 -6.80
CA GLU A 70 -13.97 -4.81 -7.71
C GLU A 70 -14.88 -5.79 -6.96
N PHE A 71 -16.14 -5.88 -7.42
CA PHE A 71 -17.17 -6.80 -6.94
C PHE A 71 -17.68 -7.63 -8.12
N SER A 72 -17.85 -8.92 -7.92
CA SER A 72 -18.67 -9.75 -8.80
C SER A 72 -20.15 -9.41 -8.64
N VAL A 73 -20.92 -9.54 -9.72
CA VAL A 73 -22.36 -9.23 -9.70
C VAL A 73 -23.16 -10.44 -10.14
N GLY A 74 -24.01 -10.95 -9.26
CA GLY A 74 -25.02 -11.96 -9.55
C GLY A 74 -26.42 -11.33 -9.58
N GLN A 75 -27.34 -11.92 -10.33
CA GLN A 75 -28.74 -11.50 -10.40
C GLN A 75 -29.69 -12.68 -10.23
N THR A 76 -30.67 -12.53 -9.37
CA THR A 76 -31.78 -13.48 -9.18
C THR A 76 -33.10 -12.70 -9.16
N GLY A 77 -33.89 -12.82 -10.24
CA GLY A 77 -35.09 -11.99 -10.42
C GLY A 77 -34.72 -10.49 -10.46
N GLU A 78 -35.35 -9.71 -9.59
CA GLU A 78 -35.06 -8.26 -9.44
C GLU A 78 -33.92 -7.97 -8.44
N THR A 79 -33.42 -8.98 -7.72
CA THR A 79 -32.41 -8.82 -6.70
C THR A 79 -31.03 -8.99 -7.32
N PHE A 80 -30.12 -8.07 -6.99
CA PHE A 80 -28.71 -8.12 -7.34
C PHE A 80 -27.88 -8.37 -6.08
N ARG A 81 -26.87 -9.25 -6.23
CA ARG A 81 -25.88 -9.56 -5.22
C ARG A 81 -24.51 -9.16 -5.73
N LEU A 82 -23.89 -8.17 -5.08
CA LEU A 82 -22.52 -7.74 -5.32
C LEU A 82 -21.65 -8.36 -4.26
N GLU A 83 -20.62 -9.10 -4.64
CA GLU A 83 -19.79 -9.85 -3.71
C GLU A 83 -18.29 -9.64 -3.98
N ARG A 84 -17.53 -9.45 -2.89
CA ARG A 84 -16.09 -9.36 -2.93
C ARG A 84 -15.47 -10.27 -1.89
N PRO A 85 -14.68 -11.28 -2.30
CA PRO A 85 -13.92 -12.14 -1.39
C PRO A 85 -12.97 -11.34 -0.51
N GLN A 86 -12.74 -11.81 0.71
CA GLN A 86 -11.77 -11.27 1.65
C GLN A 86 -10.78 -12.37 2.08
N PRO A 87 -9.55 -12.00 2.46
CA PRO A 87 -8.57 -12.96 2.98
C PRO A 87 -9.05 -13.72 4.23
N SER A 88 -9.97 -13.13 5.01
CA SER A 88 -10.62 -13.76 6.16
C SER A 88 -11.57 -14.90 5.80
N GLY A 89 -11.85 -15.12 4.50
CA GLY A 89 -12.86 -16.07 4.02
C GLY A 89 -14.30 -15.55 4.09
N VAL A 90 -14.59 -14.47 4.82
CA VAL A 90 -15.91 -13.86 4.90
C VAL A 90 -16.02 -12.72 3.88
N PRO A 91 -16.86 -12.86 2.82
CA PRO A 91 -16.94 -11.85 1.77
C PRO A 91 -17.65 -10.58 2.24
N ILE A 92 -17.38 -9.46 1.56
CA ILE A 92 -18.25 -8.27 1.62
C ILE A 92 -19.36 -8.46 0.59
N VAL A 93 -20.61 -8.29 1.02
CA VAL A 93 -21.80 -8.50 0.17
C VAL A 93 -22.75 -7.31 0.28
N PHE A 94 -23.24 -6.84 -0.86
CA PHE A 94 -24.43 -6.00 -0.99
C PHE A 94 -25.50 -6.81 -1.69
N GLU A 95 -26.69 -6.92 -1.12
CA GLU A 95 -27.80 -7.65 -1.71
C GLU A 95 -29.09 -6.85 -1.63
N GLY A 96 -29.70 -6.57 -2.77
CA GLY A 96 -30.90 -5.75 -2.84
C GLY A 96 -31.44 -5.55 -4.26
N ALA A 97 -32.52 -4.79 -4.36
CA ALA A 97 -33.16 -4.47 -5.63
C ALA A 97 -33.17 -2.95 -5.88
N PRO A 98 -32.65 -2.48 -7.03
CA PRO A 98 -32.79 -1.08 -7.41
C PRO A 98 -34.25 -0.79 -7.84
N ARG A 99 -34.79 0.32 -7.33
CA ARG A 99 -36.15 0.80 -7.69
C ARG A 99 -36.04 2.28 -8.04
N GLY A 100 -36.15 2.60 -9.33
CA GLY A 100 -35.90 3.94 -9.83
C GLY A 100 -34.48 4.39 -9.49
N ASP A 101 -34.34 5.50 -8.79
CA ASP A 101 -33.08 6.09 -8.40
C ASP A 101 -32.61 5.67 -6.98
N VAL A 102 -33.21 4.63 -6.40
CA VAL A 102 -32.82 4.09 -5.10
C VAL A 102 -32.40 2.63 -5.23
N PHE A 103 -31.20 2.31 -4.71
CA PHE A 103 -30.72 0.95 -4.54
C PHE A 103 -30.46 0.70 -3.06
N LYS A 104 -31.28 -0.15 -2.46
CA LYS A 104 -31.23 -0.47 -1.04
C LYS A 104 -31.34 -1.96 -0.78
N GLY A 105 -30.85 -2.39 0.36
CA GLY A 105 -30.89 -3.78 0.76
C GLY A 105 -30.10 -4.09 2.00
N SER A 106 -29.69 -5.34 2.13
CA SER A 106 -28.81 -5.83 3.19
C SER A 106 -27.33 -5.75 2.77
N TRP A 107 -26.49 -5.49 3.74
CA TRP A 107 -25.06 -5.54 3.63
C TRP A 107 -24.49 -6.50 4.66
N SER A 108 -23.44 -7.24 4.30
CA SER A 108 -22.64 -8.03 5.24
C SER A 108 -21.15 -7.91 4.93
N GLY A 109 -20.32 -7.91 5.98
CA GLY A 109 -18.86 -7.85 5.88
C GLY A 109 -18.23 -7.72 7.24
N PHE A 110 -16.96 -8.11 7.36
CA PHE A 110 -16.19 -8.05 8.61
C PHE A 110 -16.91 -8.69 9.81
N GLY A 111 -17.63 -9.80 9.57
CA GLY A 111 -18.41 -10.47 10.61
C GLY A 111 -19.68 -9.75 11.07
N GLN A 112 -20.12 -8.70 10.36
CA GLN A 112 -21.28 -7.89 10.71
C GLN A 112 -22.33 -7.88 9.61
N THR A 113 -23.56 -7.51 9.99
CA THR A 113 -24.68 -7.25 9.07
C THR A 113 -25.22 -5.85 9.30
N ALA A 114 -25.66 -5.21 8.22
CA ALA A 114 -26.19 -3.86 8.22
C ALA A 114 -27.18 -3.69 7.06
N THR A 115 -27.74 -2.51 6.89
CA THR A 115 -28.48 -2.12 5.70
C THR A 115 -27.66 -1.15 4.86
N PHE A 116 -27.95 -1.07 3.57
CA PHE A 116 -27.42 -0.01 2.73
C PHE A 116 -28.54 0.75 2.02
N ASN A 117 -28.29 2.03 1.77
CA ASN A 117 -29.18 2.89 1.02
C ASN A 117 -28.34 3.81 0.12
N LEU A 118 -28.44 3.59 -1.18
CA LEU A 118 -27.73 4.35 -2.20
C LEU A 118 -28.74 5.03 -3.12
N LYS A 119 -28.39 6.23 -3.56
CA LYS A 119 -29.15 6.98 -4.57
C LYS A 119 -28.32 7.07 -5.85
N ARG A 120 -29.01 7.02 -6.98
CA ARG A 120 -28.39 7.29 -8.27
C ARG A 120 -27.91 8.74 -8.30
N ALA A 121 -26.69 8.94 -8.74
CA ALA A 121 -26.07 10.25 -8.80
C ALA A 121 -25.23 10.41 -10.08
N ALA A 122 -24.86 11.63 -10.40
CA ALA A 122 -23.82 11.85 -11.39
C ALA A 122 -22.46 11.43 -10.82
N PRO A 123 -21.62 10.71 -11.58
CA PRO A 123 -20.28 10.40 -11.13
C PRO A 123 -19.49 11.70 -10.90
N PRO A 124 -18.60 11.73 -9.88
CA PRO A 124 -17.77 12.90 -9.63
C PRO A 124 -16.89 13.23 -10.84
N GLU A 125 -16.63 14.52 -11.05
CA GLU A 125 -15.71 14.94 -12.12
C GLU A 125 -14.35 14.25 -11.92
N LYS A 126 -13.86 13.61 -12.98
CA LYS A 126 -12.56 12.96 -12.97
C LYS A 126 -11.46 14.03 -12.92
N PHE A 127 -10.63 14.02 -11.90
CA PHE A 127 -9.58 15.02 -11.68
C PHE A 127 -8.18 14.52 -12.08
N TYR A 128 -8.04 13.27 -12.50
CA TYR A 128 -6.79 12.61 -12.86
C TYR A 128 -6.93 11.80 -14.15
N ARG A 129 -5.80 11.55 -14.78
CA ARG A 129 -5.62 10.53 -15.83
C ARG A 129 -4.72 9.43 -15.31
N GLU A 130 -4.90 8.24 -15.81
CA GLU A 130 -4.06 7.10 -15.49
C GLU A 130 -3.64 6.37 -16.76
N ARG A 131 -2.43 5.83 -16.73
CA ARG A 131 -1.84 5.11 -17.84
C ARG A 131 -1.05 3.93 -17.29
N GLU A 132 -1.32 2.75 -17.85
CA GLU A 132 -0.50 1.56 -17.62
C GLU A 132 0.90 1.78 -18.18
N VAL A 133 1.90 1.39 -17.40
CA VAL A 133 3.30 1.55 -17.75
C VAL A 133 4.10 0.32 -17.35
N ALA A 134 5.27 0.18 -17.94
CA ALA A 134 6.27 -0.79 -17.52
C ALA A 134 7.66 -0.15 -17.55
N PHE A 135 8.51 -0.50 -16.60
CA PHE A 135 9.89 -0.05 -16.52
C PHE A 135 10.79 -1.17 -16.01
N LYS A 136 12.10 -1.03 -16.17
CA LYS A 136 13.05 -2.11 -15.88
C LYS A 136 14.05 -1.74 -14.79
N ASN A 137 14.38 -2.72 -13.97
CA ASN A 137 15.56 -2.74 -13.12
C ASN A 137 16.37 -3.99 -13.47
N GLY A 138 17.39 -3.85 -14.32
CA GLY A 138 18.09 -4.99 -14.93
C GLY A 138 17.10 -5.89 -15.69
N ASP A 139 17.08 -7.17 -15.35
CA ASP A 139 16.20 -8.16 -15.97
C ASP A 139 14.76 -8.15 -15.43
N VAL A 140 14.53 -7.44 -14.32
CA VAL A 140 13.19 -7.33 -13.73
C VAL A 140 12.38 -6.27 -14.46
N THR A 141 11.21 -6.66 -14.97
CA THR A 141 10.21 -5.74 -15.52
C THR A 141 9.15 -5.48 -14.46
N LEU A 142 8.97 -4.21 -14.15
CA LEU A 142 8.01 -3.72 -13.15
C LEU A 142 6.80 -3.14 -13.87
N ALA A 143 5.64 -3.72 -13.64
CA ALA A 143 4.37 -3.23 -14.17
C ALA A 143 3.81 -2.16 -13.22
N GLY A 144 3.43 -1.01 -13.76
CA GLY A 144 2.96 0.13 -12.97
C GLY A 144 1.78 0.84 -13.58
N THR A 145 1.27 1.81 -12.84
CA THR A 145 0.28 2.79 -13.30
C THR A 145 0.78 4.19 -12.93
N LEU A 146 0.92 5.04 -13.93
CA LEU A 146 1.18 6.46 -13.72
C LEU A 146 -0.16 7.18 -13.61
N ILE A 147 -0.41 7.76 -12.44
CA ILE A 147 -1.59 8.59 -12.14
C ILE A 147 -1.14 10.04 -12.12
N ALA A 148 -1.70 10.86 -12.98
CA ALA A 148 -1.33 12.27 -13.10
C ALA A 148 -2.57 13.17 -13.07
N PRO A 149 -2.47 14.42 -12.60
CA PRO A 149 -3.56 15.38 -12.68
C PRO A 149 -4.03 15.61 -14.13
N LEU A 150 -5.32 15.89 -14.32
CA LEU A 150 -5.86 16.22 -15.66
C LEU A 150 -5.42 17.57 -16.16
N LYS A 151 -5.30 18.56 -15.25
CA LYS A 151 -5.02 19.96 -15.58
C LYS A 151 -3.64 20.34 -15.04
N GLY A 152 -2.88 21.11 -15.79
CA GLY A 152 -1.58 21.63 -15.41
C GLY A 152 -0.50 21.38 -16.46
N GLY A 153 0.69 21.90 -16.21
CA GLY A 153 1.89 21.71 -17.03
C GLY A 153 2.70 20.49 -16.59
N LYS A 154 4.01 20.67 -16.40
CA LYS A 154 4.85 19.64 -15.81
C LYS A 154 4.58 19.51 -14.30
N PHE A 155 4.45 18.27 -13.83
CA PHE A 155 4.14 17.93 -12.44
C PHE A 155 5.38 17.49 -11.68
N GLY A 156 5.48 17.86 -10.41
CA GLY A 156 6.28 17.08 -9.49
C GLY A 156 5.67 15.68 -9.32
N ALA A 157 6.47 14.69 -8.95
CA ALA A 157 6.01 13.32 -8.91
C ALA A 157 6.51 12.55 -7.69
N VAL A 158 5.84 11.44 -7.37
CA VAL A 158 6.21 10.53 -6.29
C VAL A 158 6.17 9.08 -6.80
N VAL A 159 7.24 8.33 -6.56
CA VAL A 159 7.23 6.86 -6.67
C VAL A 159 6.77 6.31 -5.33
N ILE A 160 5.75 5.46 -5.32
CA ILE A 160 5.20 4.86 -4.09
C ILE A 160 5.68 3.43 -3.97
N THR A 161 6.42 3.13 -2.89
CA THR A 161 6.97 1.80 -2.58
C THR A 161 6.10 1.05 -1.59
N HIS A 162 6.33 -0.26 -1.46
CA HIS A 162 5.43 -1.22 -0.84
C HIS A 162 5.82 -1.63 0.57
N GLY A 163 4.85 -2.19 1.32
CA GLY A 163 5.08 -2.96 2.54
C GLY A 163 5.74 -4.32 2.30
N ALA A 164 5.84 -5.13 3.35
CA ALA A 164 6.63 -6.37 3.35
C ALA A 164 6.05 -7.52 2.50
N THR A 165 4.73 -7.58 2.33
CA THR A 165 4.08 -8.66 1.56
C THR A 165 4.24 -8.48 0.04
N PRO A 166 4.00 -9.53 -0.77
CA PRO A 166 3.85 -9.36 -2.21
C PRO A 166 2.64 -8.44 -2.48
N ASN A 167 2.91 -7.19 -2.83
CA ASN A 167 1.89 -6.17 -2.97
C ASN A 167 1.72 -5.79 -4.44
N GLU A 168 0.46 -5.71 -4.85
CA GLU A 168 0.07 -5.15 -6.13
C GLU A 168 -0.19 -3.64 -5.99
N ARG A 169 0.03 -2.91 -7.06
CA ARG A 169 -0.16 -1.46 -7.17
C ARG A 169 -1.56 -0.97 -6.79
N ALA A 170 -2.59 -1.83 -6.94
CA ALA A 170 -3.96 -1.53 -6.55
C ALA A 170 -4.09 -1.17 -5.06
N GLY A 171 -3.25 -1.74 -4.20
CA GLY A 171 -3.23 -1.44 -2.76
C GLY A 171 -2.75 -0.02 -2.42
N TYR A 172 -2.02 0.62 -3.33
CA TYR A 172 -1.44 1.97 -3.14
C TYR A 172 -2.09 3.03 -4.01
N ARG A 173 -3.16 2.67 -4.74
CA ARG A 173 -3.88 3.59 -5.63
C ARG A 173 -4.48 4.78 -4.90
N SER A 174 -4.98 4.60 -3.68
CA SER A 174 -5.52 5.68 -2.87
C SER A 174 -4.48 6.76 -2.57
N TRP A 175 -3.26 6.38 -2.21
CA TRP A 175 -2.17 7.31 -2.02
C TRP A 175 -1.92 8.15 -3.28
N ALA A 176 -1.87 7.50 -4.44
CA ALA A 176 -1.68 8.19 -5.72
C ALA A 176 -2.82 9.19 -6.02
N LEU A 177 -4.06 8.86 -5.66
CA LEU A 177 -5.20 9.75 -5.83
C LEU A 177 -5.14 10.98 -4.90
N HIS A 178 -4.66 10.81 -3.66
CA HIS A 178 -4.42 11.94 -2.75
C HIS A 178 -3.39 12.90 -3.33
N PHE A 179 -2.29 12.42 -3.89
CA PHE A 179 -1.30 13.24 -4.57
C PHE A 179 -1.88 13.93 -5.82
N ALA A 180 -2.60 13.21 -6.67
CA ALA A 180 -3.17 13.75 -7.90
C ALA A 180 -4.16 14.90 -7.64
N ARG A 181 -4.96 14.82 -6.57
CA ARG A 181 -5.88 15.90 -6.14
C ARG A 181 -5.16 17.21 -5.83
N LYS A 182 -3.90 17.16 -5.46
CA LYS A 182 -3.07 18.34 -5.14
C LYS A 182 -2.06 18.69 -6.23
N GLY A 183 -2.25 18.17 -7.44
CA GLY A 183 -1.42 18.53 -8.58
C GLY A 183 -0.08 17.80 -8.66
N ILE A 184 0.06 16.65 -8.02
CA ILE A 184 1.29 15.83 -7.98
C ILE A 184 1.02 14.52 -8.70
N ALA A 185 1.88 14.12 -9.63
CA ALA A 185 1.79 12.82 -10.27
C ALA A 185 2.33 11.71 -9.33
N ALA A 186 1.83 10.50 -9.47
CA ALA A 186 2.30 9.36 -8.68
C ALA A 186 2.44 8.11 -9.56
N LEU A 187 3.53 7.40 -9.35
CA LEU A 187 3.78 6.09 -9.92
C LEU A 187 3.56 5.03 -8.84
N VAL A 188 2.57 4.18 -9.04
CA VAL A 188 2.38 2.94 -8.29
C VAL A 188 2.76 1.78 -9.18
N TYR A 189 3.37 0.73 -8.63
CA TYR A 189 3.79 -0.43 -9.41
C TYR A 189 3.59 -1.72 -8.61
N ASP A 190 3.49 -2.85 -9.29
CA ASP A 190 3.46 -4.15 -8.64
C ASP A 190 4.87 -4.45 -8.14
N LYS A 191 5.00 -4.85 -6.88
CA LYS A 191 6.28 -5.27 -6.32
C LYS A 191 6.87 -6.40 -7.15
N ARG A 192 8.20 -6.47 -7.28
CA ARG A 192 8.84 -7.59 -7.99
C ARG A 192 8.29 -8.94 -7.51
N GLY A 193 7.96 -9.84 -8.43
CA GLY A 193 7.34 -11.14 -8.14
C GLY A 193 5.88 -11.07 -7.66
N ALA A 194 5.20 -9.94 -7.84
CA ALA A 194 3.77 -9.78 -7.57
C ALA A 194 3.04 -9.21 -8.78
N GLY A 195 1.75 -9.47 -8.88
CA GLY A 195 0.88 -8.96 -9.92
C GLY A 195 1.42 -9.27 -11.32
N ARG A 196 1.72 -8.23 -12.10
CA ARG A 196 2.27 -8.34 -13.46
C ARG A 196 3.77 -8.05 -13.53
N SER A 197 4.43 -7.81 -12.40
CA SER A 197 5.88 -7.63 -12.33
C SER A 197 6.59 -8.97 -12.33
N THR A 198 7.72 -9.03 -13.05
CA THR A 198 8.61 -10.19 -13.02
C THR A 198 9.54 -10.18 -11.80
N GLY A 199 10.43 -11.16 -11.70
CA GLY A 199 11.36 -11.29 -10.58
C GLY A 199 10.80 -12.08 -9.41
N GLU A 200 11.44 -11.98 -8.25
CA GLU A 200 11.10 -12.79 -7.09
C GLU A 200 11.13 -11.93 -5.79
N THR A 201 9.99 -11.85 -5.11
CA THR A 201 9.89 -11.08 -3.85
C THR A 201 10.69 -11.75 -2.73
N ARG A 202 10.62 -13.08 -2.63
CA ARG A 202 11.18 -13.84 -1.51
C ARG A 202 12.71 -13.85 -1.48
N ALA A 203 13.34 -13.70 -2.63
CA ALA A 203 14.79 -13.69 -2.77
C ALA A 203 15.39 -12.27 -2.78
N ALA A 204 14.55 -11.23 -2.78
CA ALA A 204 14.98 -9.84 -2.90
C ALA A 204 15.62 -9.32 -1.60
N SER A 205 16.77 -8.67 -1.75
CA SER A 205 17.38 -7.86 -0.68
C SER A 205 16.68 -6.49 -0.55
N MET A 206 16.99 -5.73 0.50
CA MET A 206 16.50 -4.36 0.65
C MET A 206 17.01 -3.46 -0.47
N GLU A 207 18.25 -3.67 -0.91
CA GLU A 207 18.89 -2.96 -2.01
C GLU A 207 18.20 -3.25 -3.35
N ASP A 208 17.72 -4.48 -3.58
CA ASP A 208 16.98 -4.82 -4.80
C ASP A 208 15.68 -4.05 -4.88
N LEU A 209 14.96 -3.97 -3.76
CA LEU A 209 13.71 -3.21 -3.66
C LEU A 209 13.94 -1.70 -3.80
N ALA A 210 15.05 -1.20 -3.27
CA ALA A 210 15.42 0.22 -3.44
C ALA A 210 15.82 0.54 -4.88
N ARG A 211 16.53 -0.38 -5.58
CA ARG A 211 16.82 -0.24 -7.02
C ARG A 211 15.55 -0.23 -7.87
N ASP A 212 14.50 -0.98 -7.49
CA ASP A 212 13.20 -0.90 -8.17
C ASP A 212 12.59 0.49 -8.05
N ALA A 213 12.66 1.09 -6.86
CA ALA A 213 12.18 2.46 -6.66
C ALA A 213 12.99 3.49 -7.45
N VAL A 214 14.33 3.33 -7.49
CA VAL A 214 15.22 4.18 -8.32
C VAL A 214 14.88 4.04 -9.80
N ALA A 215 14.63 2.82 -10.29
CA ALA A 215 14.20 2.60 -11.68
C ALA A 215 12.87 3.31 -11.98
N GLY A 216 11.95 3.34 -11.02
CA GLY A 216 10.71 4.12 -11.11
C GLY A 216 10.97 5.63 -11.19
N VAL A 217 11.93 6.16 -10.44
CA VAL A 217 12.37 7.56 -10.52
C VAL A 217 12.95 7.87 -11.91
N GLU A 218 13.86 7.03 -12.40
CA GLU A 218 14.47 7.23 -13.72
C GLU A 218 13.42 7.11 -14.85
N PHE A 219 12.46 6.20 -14.73
CA PHE A 219 11.32 6.13 -15.64
C PHE A 219 10.51 7.44 -15.64
N LEU A 220 10.18 8.01 -14.47
CA LEU A 220 9.43 9.25 -14.37
C LEU A 220 10.17 10.45 -14.96
N LYS A 221 11.49 10.51 -14.85
CA LYS A 221 12.32 11.58 -15.46
C LYS A 221 12.17 11.67 -16.99
N LEU A 222 11.84 10.56 -17.62
CA LEU A 222 11.67 10.48 -19.08
C LEU A 222 10.24 10.84 -19.53
N GLN A 223 9.30 11.02 -18.61
CA GLN A 223 7.92 11.35 -18.98
C GLN A 223 7.78 12.84 -19.27
N PRO A 224 7.19 13.23 -20.41
CA PRO A 224 7.12 14.64 -20.84
C PRO A 224 6.32 15.52 -19.87
N GLU A 225 5.35 14.93 -19.19
CA GLU A 225 4.50 15.60 -18.19
C GLU A 225 5.15 15.73 -16.80
N ILE A 226 6.33 15.18 -16.57
CA ILE A 226 7.00 15.18 -15.24
C ILE A 226 8.15 16.18 -15.20
N GLU A 227 8.22 16.93 -14.13
CA GLU A 227 9.37 17.78 -13.82
C GLU A 227 10.51 16.93 -13.23
N SER A 228 11.52 16.64 -14.01
CA SER A 228 12.56 15.64 -13.73
C SER A 228 13.37 15.88 -12.45
N ARG A 229 13.41 17.14 -11.98
CA ARG A 229 14.12 17.51 -10.73
C ARG A 229 13.22 17.44 -9.49
N ARG A 230 11.93 17.16 -9.64
CA ARG A 230 10.90 17.21 -8.60
C ARG A 230 10.24 15.86 -8.37
N ILE A 231 11.06 14.80 -8.27
CA ILE A 231 10.60 13.42 -8.07
C ILE A 231 11.05 12.93 -6.70
N GLY A 232 10.09 12.59 -5.83
CA GLY A 232 10.34 11.98 -4.54
C GLY A 232 10.02 10.50 -4.52
N VAL A 233 10.36 9.86 -3.40
CA VAL A 233 9.97 8.47 -3.11
C VAL A 233 9.22 8.45 -1.79
N ALA A 234 8.05 7.82 -1.79
CA ALA A 234 7.24 7.59 -0.61
C ALA A 234 7.15 6.09 -0.32
N GLY A 235 7.18 5.72 0.95
CA GLY A 235 7.03 4.34 1.35
C GLY A 235 6.37 4.18 2.70
N HIS A 236 5.57 3.13 2.83
CA HIS A 236 4.90 2.74 4.06
C HIS A 236 5.45 1.42 4.57
N SER A 237 5.62 1.29 5.90
CA SER A 237 6.10 0.05 6.53
C SER A 237 7.49 -0.33 5.98
N GLN A 238 7.68 -1.48 5.32
CA GLN A 238 8.94 -1.83 4.64
C GLN A 238 9.37 -0.73 3.64
N GLY A 239 8.41 -0.07 2.98
CA GLY A 239 8.67 1.08 2.13
C GLY A 239 9.35 2.24 2.85
N GLY A 240 9.18 2.34 4.17
CA GLY A 240 9.88 3.29 5.04
C GLY A 240 11.38 3.03 5.19
N TRP A 241 11.89 1.86 4.80
CA TRP A 241 13.32 1.59 4.60
C TRP A 241 13.72 1.76 3.13
N ILE A 242 12.85 1.33 2.21
CA ILE A 242 13.13 1.36 0.76
C ILE A 242 13.28 2.80 0.26
N ALA A 243 12.36 3.71 0.63
CA ALA A 243 12.36 5.08 0.13
C ALA A 243 13.62 5.86 0.54
N PRO A 244 14.07 5.86 1.82
CA PRO A 244 15.32 6.49 2.20
C PRO A 244 16.54 5.80 1.56
N LEU A 245 16.56 4.47 1.44
CA LEU A 245 17.66 3.77 0.77
C LEU A 245 17.76 4.16 -0.70
N ALA A 246 16.65 4.28 -1.42
CA ALA A 246 16.63 4.77 -2.79
C ALA A 246 17.23 6.18 -2.91
N SER A 247 16.99 7.07 -1.92
CA SER A 247 17.58 8.42 -1.91
C SER A 247 19.07 8.45 -1.66
N VAL A 248 19.59 7.45 -0.94
CA VAL A 248 21.05 7.29 -0.75
C VAL A 248 21.71 6.72 -2.01
N MET A 249 20.99 5.87 -2.75
CA MET A 249 21.48 5.23 -3.97
C MET A 249 21.40 6.13 -5.21
N SER A 250 20.48 7.12 -5.23
CA SER A 250 20.27 7.97 -6.41
C SER A 250 20.10 9.43 -6.02
N LYS A 251 20.91 10.29 -6.64
CA LYS A 251 20.80 11.77 -6.55
C LYS A 251 19.55 12.32 -7.29
N SER A 252 18.85 11.50 -8.05
CA SER A 252 17.63 11.88 -8.73
C SER A 252 16.42 11.95 -7.79
N VAL A 253 16.52 11.41 -6.56
CA VAL A 253 15.48 11.51 -5.55
C VAL A 253 15.55 12.87 -4.86
N ALA A 254 14.52 13.67 -5.01
CA ALA A 254 14.46 15.04 -4.52
C ALA A 254 13.99 15.17 -3.06
N PHE A 255 13.19 14.23 -2.57
CA PHE A 255 12.66 14.18 -1.20
C PHE A 255 12.17 12.76 -0.86
N VAL A 256 12.01 12.49 0.43
CA VAL A 256 11.55 11.19 0.95
C VAL A 256 10.36 11.36 1.88
N ILE A 257 9.40 10.46 1.77
CA ILE A 257 8.31 10.28 2.71
C ILE A 257 8.41 8.87 3.28
N ALA A 258 8.65 8.75 4.57
CA ALA A 258 8.75 7.50 5.29
C ALA A 258 7.62 7.39 6.32
N SER A 259 6.58 6.64 5.93
CA SER A 259 5.37 6.40 6.70
C SER A 259 5.49 5.08 7.45
N ALA A 260 5.19 5.08 8.75
CA ALA A 260 5.32 3.92 9.64
C ALA A 260 6.69 3.21 9.49
N ALA A 261 7.75 4.01 9.33
CA ALA A 261 9.10 3.51 9.14
C ALA A 261 9.67 2.95 10.45
N SER A 262 10.30 1.79 10.39
CA SER A 262 11.01 1.24 11.53
C SER A 262 12.45 1.76 11.58
N GLY A 263 12.90 2.21 12.75
CA GLY A 263 14.29 2.55 13.01
C GLY A 263 15.16 1.37 13.43
N VAL A 264 14.52 0.24 13.75
CA VAL A 264 15.21 -1.02 14.07
C VAL A 264 15.24 -1.93 12.85
N SER A 265 16.11 -2.95 12.87
CA SER A 265 16.20 -3.95 11.81
C SER A 265 14.93 -4.80 11.71
N PRO A 266 14.64 -5.42 10.54
CA PRO A 266 13.45 -6.23 10.33
C PRO A 266 13.30 -7.41 11.29
N ASP A 267 14.38 -8.07 11.70
CA ASP A 267 14.36 -9.14 12.72
C ASP A 267 13.82 -8.62 14.07
N ARG A 268 14.33 -7.49 14.55
CA ARG A 268 13.88 -6.85 15.80
C ARG A 268 12.44 -6.38 15.69
N GLN A 269 12.06 -5.75 14.58
CA GLN A 269 10.68 -5.36 14.34
C GLN A 269 9.75 -6.57 14.31
N SER A 270 10.15 -7.69 13.70
CA SER A 270 9.34 -8.91 13.65
C SER A 270 9.08 -9.48 15.03
N ILE A 271 10.08 -9.47 15.93
CA ILE A 271 9.90 -9.90 17.33
C ILE A 271 8.88 -8.99 18.03
N TYR A 272 9.04 -7.67 17.92
CA TYR A 272 8.12 -6.69 18.49
C TYR A 272 6.68 -6.91 18.02
N HIS A 273 6.49 -7.02 16.71
CA HIS A 273 5.18 -7.22 16.11
C HIS A 273 4.51 -8.50 16.58
N ARG A 274 5.24 -9.63 16.59
CA ARG A 274 4.69 -10.91 17.02
C ARG A 274 4.34 -10.91 18.51
N ALA A 275 5.14 -10.30 19.35
CA ALA A 275 4.83 -10.12 20.76
C ALA A 275 3.52 -9.34 20.96
N ASN A 276 3.27 -8.29 20.16
CA ASN A 276 2.02 -7.53 20.24
C ASN A 276 0.82 -8.34 19.75
N LEU A 277 0.94 -9.09 18.67
CA LEU A 277 -0.14 -9.99 18.21
C LEU A 277 -0.50 -11.02 19.27
N MET A 278 0.50 -11.66 19.88
CA MET A 278 0.27 -12.63 20.97
C MET A 278 -0.43 -12.00 22.19
N ARG A 279 -0.14 -10.72 22.52
CA ARG A 279 -0.87 -9.98 23.57
C ARG A 279 -2.34 -9.76 23.20
N GLU A 280 -2.61 -9.44 21.95
CA GLU A 280 -3.98 -9.28 21.43
C GLU A 280 -4.75 -10.59 21.45
N ASP A 281 -4.08 -11.70 21.20
CA ASP A 281 -4.63 -13.06 21.29
C ASP A 281 -4.77 -13.56 22.75
N GLY A 282 -4.33 -12.77 23.74
CA GLY A 282 -4.52 -13.07 25.17
C GLY A 282 -3.48 -14.00 25.78
N PHE A 283 -2.33 -14.24 25.14
CA PHE A 283 -1.25 -15.04 25.72
C PHE A 283 -0.56 -14.32 26.90
N SER A 284 -0.06 -15.12 27.86
CA SER A 284 0.66 -14.57 29.01
C SER A 284 2.03 -13.96 28.60
N GLU A 285 2.50 -12.97 29.35
CA GLU A 285 3.82 -12.36 29.09
C GLU A 285 4.97 -13.39 29.23
N GLU A 286 4.81 -14.43 30.03
CA GLU A 286 5.78 -15.53 30.12
C GLU A 286 5.84 -16.31 28.80
N THR A 287 4.68 -16.67 28.23
CA THR A 287 4.59 -17.34 26.93
C THR A 287 5.14 -16.45 25.81
N ILE A 288 4.81 -15.15 25.82
CA ILE A 288 5.29 -14.18 24.84
C ILE A 288 6.82 -14.06 24.93
N LYS A 289 7.37 -14.02 26.14
CA LYS A 289 8.82 -13.96 26.33
C LYS A 289 9.49 -15.24 25.80
N LEU A 290 8.97 -16.42 26.11
CA LEU A 290 9.49 -17.69 25.59
C LEU A 290 9.50 -17.70 24.05
N ALA A 291 8.39 -17.35 23.44
CA ALA A 291 8.26 -17.29 21.97
C ALA A 291 9.22 -16.26 21.34
N SER A 292 9.37 -15.10 21.97
CA SER A 292 10.29 -14.05 21.53
C SER A 292 11.76 -14.49 21.63
N ASP A 293 12.15 -15.14 22.72
CA ASP A 293 13.50 -15.68 22.92
C ASP A 293 13.83 -16.78 21.89
N LEU A 294 12.88 -17.70 21.63
CA LEU A 294 13.04 -18.72 20.58
C LEU A 294 13.19 -18.10 19.19
N ARG A 295 12.39 -17.06 18.88
CA ARG A 295 12.46 -16.36 17.62
C ARG A 295 13.80 -15.61 17.45
N ALA A 296 14.27 -14.95 18.51
CA ALA A 296 15.57 -14.27 18.49
C ALA A 296 16.71 -15.25 18.23
N ARG A 297 16.68 -16.42 18.87
CA ARG A 297 17.67 -17.49 18.64
C ARG A 297 17.59 -18.05 17.23
N LEU A 298 16.37 -18.24 16.68
CA LEU A 298 16.19 -18.65 15.29
C LEU A 298 16.79 -17.62 14.34
N TYR A 299 16.53 -16.34 14.54
CA TYR A 299 17.16 -15.27 13.73
C TYR A 299 18.69 -15.26 13.87
N ALA A 300 19.23 -15.47 15.07
CA ALA A 300 20.68 -15.59 15.26
C ALA A 300 21.31 -16.70 14.38
N THR A 301 20.60 -17.83 14.18
CA THR A 301 21.08 -18.86 13.22
C THR A 301 21.04 -18.37 11.77
N GLY A 302 20.07 -17.53 11.39
CA GLY A 302 20.04 -16.90 10.07
C GLY A 302 21.24 -16.01 9.82
N ARG A 303 21.68 -15.26 10.84
CA ARG A 303 22.93 -14.45 10.78
C ARG A 303 24.15 -15.35 10.62
N MET A 304 24.23 -16.45 11.36
CA MET A 304 25.28 -17.46 11.19
C MET A 304 25.32 -18.01 9.75
N LEU A 305 24.16 -18.26 9.13
CA LEU A 305 24.08 -18.70 7.73
C LEU A 305 24.65 -17.65 6.76
N LEU A 306 24.35 -16.37 6.97
CA LEU A 306 24.92 -15.27 6.17
C LEU A 306 26.46 -15.21 6.25
N GLU A 307 26.99 -15.48 7.45
CA GLU A 307 28.42 -15.46 7.76
C GLU A 307 29.13 -16.77 7.39
N ASN A 308 28.40 -17.76 6.84
CA ASN A 308 28.88 -19.11 6.56
C ASN A 308 29.46 -19.81 7.83
N ASP A 309 28.91 -19.53 9.01
CA ASP A 309 29.33 -20.13 10.27
C ASP A 309 28.90 -21.61 10.33
N PRO A 310 29.86 -22.57 10.45
CA PRO A 310 29.54 -24.00 10.48
C PRO A 310 28.69 -24.43 11.68
N ARG A 311 28.58 -23.60 12.72
CA ARG A 311 27.73 -23.85 13.88
C ARG A 311 26.24 -23.68 13.59
N ALA A 312 25.85 -22.98 12.54
CA ALA A 312 24.46 -22.68 12.18
C ALA A 312 23.58 -23.96 12.17
N ALA A 313 24.02 -24.99 11.45
CA ALA A 313 23.28 -26.26 11.35
C ALA A 313 23.09 -26.95 12.71
N ARG A 314 24.06 -26.90 13.61
CA ARG A 314 23.94 -27.46 14.95
C ARG A 314 22.95 -26.70 15.82
N GLU A 315 23.02 -25.36 15.79
CA GLU A 315 22.10 -24.52 16.58
C GLU A 315 20.67 -24.61 16.05
N ARG A 316 20.48 -24.71 14.74
CA ARG A 316 19.14 -24.95 14.14
C ARG A 316 18.54 -26.26 14.62
N ARG A 317 19.31 -27.36 14.62
CA ARG A 317 18.84 -28.66 15.17
C ARG A 317 18.45 -28.56 16.65
N ARG A 318 19.20 -27.80 17.45
CA ARG A 318 18.85 -27.58 18.87
C ARG A 318 17.52 -26.84 19.02
N ILE A 319 17.31 -25.80 18.24
CA ILE A 319 16.06 -25.04 18.26
C ILE A 319 14.91 -25.91 17.75
N SER A 320 15.10 -26.69 16.67
CA SER A 320 14.11 -27.64 16.15
C SER A 320 13.68 -28.65 17.22
N ALA A 321 14.62 -29.25 17.95
CA ALA A 321 14.33 -30.19 19.04
C ALA A 321 13.61 -29.52 20.24
N GLU A 322 13.83 -28.23 20.45
CA GLU A 322 13.13 -27.45 21.47
C GLU A 322 11.70 -27.11 21.03
N LEU A 323 11.50 -26.70 19.77
CA LEU A 323 10.20 -26.41 19.18
C LEU A 323 9.29 -27.63 19.13
N GLU A 324 9.84 -28.83 18.89
CA GLU A 324 9.10 -30.10 18.91
C GLU A 324 8.38 -30.34 20.25
N LYS A 325 8.91 -29.83 21.35
CA LYS A 325 8.25 -29.93 22.70
C LYS A 325 6.95 -29.12 22.75
N TYR A 326 6.79 -28.17 21.85
CA TYR A 326 5.67 -27.22 21.80
C TYR A 326 4.82 -27.38 20.54
N LYS A 327 5.01 -28.45 19.75
CA LYS A 327 4.36 -28.61 18.42
C LYS A 327 2.83 -28.50 18.45
N ASP A 328 2.20 -28.84 19.56
CA ASP A 328 0.74 -28.76 19.76
C ASP A 328 0.33 -27.51 20.55
N ALA A 329 1.25 -26.61 20.84
CA ALA A 329 0.95 -25.41 21.61
C ALA A 329 0.35 -24.30 20.70
N PRO A 330 -0.84 -23.77 21.03
CA PRO A 330 -1.52 -22.75 20.18
C PRO A 330 -0.69 -21.49 19.93
N TRP A 331 0.22 -21.15 20.83
CA TRP A 331 1.07 -19.97 20.70
C TRP A 331 2.14 -20.10 19.60
N LEU A 332 2.45 -21.32 19.14
CA LEU A 332 3.49 -21.54 18.13
C LEU A 332 3.12 -20.85 16.81
N ASP A 333 1.85 -21.02 16.38
CA ASP A 333 1.31 -20.37 15.19
C ASP A 333 1.22 -18.84 15.38
N ALA A 334 0.72 -18.38 16.54
CA ALA A 334 0.63 -16.97 16.86
C ALA A 334 2.03 -16.29 16.82
N ALA A 335 3.04 -16.97 17.33
CA ALA A 335 4.44 -16.55 17.25
C ALA A 335 5.02 -16.67 15.83
N ALA A 336 4.33 -17.30 14.88
CA ALA A 336 4.82 -17.66 13.55
C ALA A 336 6.20 -18.36 13.62
N LEU A 337 6.33 -19.31 14.51
CA LEU A 337 7.48 -20.18 14.62
C LEU A 337 7.16 -21.50 13.90
N PRO A 338 8.02 -21.97 12.98
CA PRO A 338 7.77 -23.24 12.31
C PRO A 338 7.94 -24.40 13.32
N PRO A 339 7.15 -25.48 13.21
CA PRO A 339 7.24 -26.63 14.13
C PRO A 339 8.57 -27.38 14.00
N ASN A 340 9.21 -27.31 12.83
CA ASN A 340 10.58 -27.78 12.61
C ASN A 340 11.33 -26.90 11.61
N LEU A 341 12.64 -27.02 11.57
CA LEU A 341 13.54 -26.20 10.75
C LEU A 341 14.31 -27.01 9.69
N ASP A 342 14.00 -28.29 9.53
CA ASP A 342 14.84 -29.23 8.78
C ASP A 342 14.95 -28.88 7.28
N ASN A 343 13.89 -28.33 6.69
CA ASN A 343 13.81 -27.97 5.28
C ASN A 343 13.82 -26.45 5.02
N ASP A 344 13.98 -25.63 6.07
CA ASP A 344 13.97 -24.18 5.94
C ASP A 344 15.38 -23.67 5.60
N ASN A 345 15.63 -23.42 4.32
CA ASN A 345 16.87 -22.80 3.84
C ASN A 345 16.53 -21.48 3.16
N PRO A 346 16.46 -20.37 3.92
CA PRO A 346 16.07 -19.08 3.35
C PRO A 346 17.09 -18.60 2.32
N PRO A 347 16.63 -18.02 1.19
CA PRO A 347 17.51 -17.40 0.21
C PRO A 347 18.40 -16.33 0.85
N ARG A 348 19.63 -16.15 0.34
CA ARG A 348 20.57 -15.17 0.86
C ARG A 348 19.98 -13.76 0.93
N GLY A 349 19.29 -13.31 -0.14
CA GLY A 349 18.66 -11.99 -0.16
C GLY A 349 17.59 -11.79 0.92
N ALA A 350 16.83 -12.86 1.27
CA ALA A 350 15.88 -12.82 2.38
C ALA A 350 16.58 -12.63 3.74
N LEU A 351 17.74 -13.26 3.93
CA LEU A 351 18.56 -13.06 5.14
C LEU A 351 19.15 -11.64 5.17
N GLU A 352 19.69 -11.15 4.06
CA GLU A 352 20.20 -9.79 3.94
C GLU A 352 19.11 -8.75 4.24
N LEU A 353 17.88 -8.97 3.74
CA LEU A 353 16.73 -8.14 4.07
C LEU A 353 16.39 -8.20 5.56
N LEU A 354 16.35 -9.41 6.15
CA LEU A 354 15.99 -9.61 7.56
C LEU A 354 16.95 -8.89 8.52
N PHE A 355 18.23 -8.84 8.19
CA PHE A 355 19.29 -8.22 9.00
C PHE A 355 19.73 -6.85 8.51
N PHE A 356 18.92 -6.22 7.68
CA PHE A 356 19.17 -4.86 7.22
C PHE A 356 19.23 -3.87 8.40
N GLU A 357 20.36 -3.19 8.56
CA GLU A 357 20.55 -2.17 9.59
C GLU A 357 20.23 -0.78 9.06
N PRO A 358 19.14 -0.13 9.50
CA PRO A 358 18.69 1.11 8.89
C PRO A 358 19.49 2.35 9.30
N ALA A 359 20.12 2.37 10.46
CA ALA A 359 20.80 3.57 10.98
C ALA A 359 21.88 4.14 10.04
N PRO A 360 22.79 3.34 9.43
CA PRO A 360 23.78 3.86 8.49
C PRO A 360 23.19 4.51 7.23
N MET A 361 22.03 4.03 6.78
CA MET A 361 21.29 4.63 5.67
C MET A 361 20.79 6.02 6.04
N TRP A 362 20.14 6.17 7.21
CA TRP A 362 19.65 7.46 7.70
C TRP A 362 20.79 8.48 7.89
N GLU A 363 21.97 8.05 8.34
CA GLU A 363 23.16 8.92 8.47
C GLU A 363 23.63 9.48 7.12
N LYS A 364 23.43 8.75 6.02
CA LYS A 364 23.84 9.16 4.67
C LYS A 364 22.84 10.04 3.95
N MET A 365 21.60 10.12 4.42
CA MET A 365 20.52 10.82 3.75
C MET A 365 20.69 12.34 3.83
N ARG A 366 20.52 13.04 2.71
CA ARG A 366 20.73 14.50 2.58
C ARG A 366 19.52 15.26 2.03
N VAL A 367 18.53 14.55 1.52
CA VAL A 367 17.31 15.15 0.96
C VAL A 367 16.28 15.44 2.06
N PRO A 368 15.34 16.37 1.84
CA PRO A 368 14.23 16.59 2.75
C PRO A 368 13.50 15.30 3.06
N VAL A 369 13.17 15.08 4.33
CA VAL A 369 12.43 13.89 4.76
C VAL A 369 11.23 14.25 5.62
N LEU A 370 10.10 13.60 5.33
CA LEU A 370 8.95 13.53 6.20
C LEU A 370 8.88 12.15 6.84
N LEU A 371 8.87 12.12 8.15
CA LEU A 371 8.67 10.94 8.99
C LEU A 371 7.26 11.00 9.59
N VAL A 372 6.44 9.97 9.35
CA VAL A 372 5.04 9.95 9.81
C VAL A 372 4.72 8.62 10.47
N TRP A 373 4.07 8.67 11.63
CA TRP A 373 3.60 7.49 12.36
C TRP A 373 2.22 7.70 13.00
N GLY A 374 1.53 6.62 13.30
CA GLY A 374 0.46 6.58 14.27
C GLY A 374 1.01 6.16 15.65
N ASP A 375 0.46 6.69 16.74
CA ASP A 375 0.91 6.39 18.12
C ASP A 375 0.42 5.02 18.63
N LYS A 376 -0.52 4.40 17.92
CA LYS A 376 -1.06 3.06 18.23
C LYS A 376 -0.49 1.96 17.32
N ASP A 377 0.61 2.25 16.64
CA ASP A 377 1.28 1.26 15.80
C ASP A 377 1.87 0.13 16.66
N LYS A 378 1.36 -1.10 16.44
CA LYS A 378 1.81 -2.33 17.10
C LYS A 378 2.71 -3.20 16.22
N VAL A 379 2.99 -2.74 15.00
CA VAL A 379 3.85 -3.42 14.03
C VAL A 379 5.29 -2.90 14.10
N VAL A 380 5.46 -1.57 14.24
CA VAL A 380 6.79 -0.98 14.41
C VAL A 380 6.92 -0.35 15.81
N PRO A 381 8.09 -0.47 16.46
CA PRO A 381 8.34 0.18 17.76
C PRO A 381 8.60 1.68 17.54
N VAL A 382 7.51 2.47 17.50
CA VAL A 382 7.54 3.90 17.07
C VAL A 382 8.53 4.73 17.86
N GLU A 383 8.48 4.71 19.19
CA GLU A 383 9.32 5.58 20.02
C GLU A 383 10.81 5.22 19.93
N GLU A 384 11.12 3.93 19.97
CA GLU A 384 12.50 3.45 19.79
C GLU A 384 12.99 3.77 18.37
N GLY A 385 12.17 3.43 17.36
CA GLY A 385 12.50 3.63 15.96
C GLY A 385 12.72 5.10 15.62
N LYS A 386 11.82 5.97 16.07
CA LYS A 386 11.91 7.45 15.94
C LYS A 386 13.22 7.97 16.54
N THR A 387 13.55 7.51 17.74
CA THR A 387 14.79 7.93 18.43
C THR A 387 16.04 7.56 17.64
N ILE A 388 16.11 6.33 17.12
CA ILE A 388 17.23 5.83 16.30
C ILE A 388 17.34 6.65 15.01
N ILE A 389 16.22 6.84 14.29
CA ILE A 389 16.19 7.57 13.02
C ILE A 389 16.65 9.01 13.21
N LEU A 390 16.11 9.72 14.20
CA LEU A 390 16.45 11.12 14.45
C LEU A 390 17.91 11.29 14.87
N LYS A 391 18.45 10.37 15.69
CA LYS A 391 19.86 10.35 16.06
C LYS A 391 20.76 10.17 14.83
N ALA A 392 20.40 9.26 13.93
CA ALA A 392 21.13 8.99 12.71
C ALA A 392 21.10 10.19 11.74
N LEU A 393 19.92 10.77 11.49
CA LEU A 393 19.77 11.97 10.67
C LEU A 393 20.55 13.16 11.21
N LYS A 394 20.53 13.36 12.54
CA LYS A 394 21.33 14.41 13.21
C LYS A 394 22.84 14.16 13.03
N LYS A 395 23.31 12.94 13.24
CA LYS A 395 24.71 12.55 13.01
C LYS A 395 25.12 12.79 11.57
N GLY A 396 24.22 12.49 10.63
CA GLY A 396 24.41 12.77 9.22
C GLY A 396 24.26 14.23 8.82
N ALA A 397 23.88 15.14 9.72
CA ALA A 397 23.63 16.54 9.45
C ALA A 397 22.58 16.79 8.34
N ASN A 398 21.50 15.99 8.32
CA ASN A 398 20.40 16.22 7.37
C ASN A 398 19.73 17.58 7.68
N PRO A 399 19.64 18.49 6.67
CA PRO A 399 19.21 19.87 6.92
C PRO A 399 17.68 20.04 7.04
N ASP A 400 16.89 19.04 6.63
CA ASP A 400 15.43 19.20 6.49
C ASP A 400 14.68 17.93 6.91
N VAL A 401 14.38 17.85 8.20
CA VAL A 401 13.67 16.73 8.82
C VAL A 401 12.35 17.21 9.41
N THR A 402 11.26 16.64 8.95
CA THR A 402 9.92 16.88 9.49
C THR A 402 9.38 15.60 10.13
N VAL A 403 8.83 15.71 11.33
CA VAL A 403 8.25 14.60 12.09
C VAL A 403 6.79 14.87 12.39
N LYS A 404 5.94 13.87 12.18
CA LYS A 404 4.53 13.88 12.56
C LYS A 404 4.15 12.56 13.21
N VAL A 405 3.44 12.61 14.34
CA VAL A 405 2.85 11.44 14.99
C VAL A 405 1.37 11.74 15.19
N PHE A 406 0.53 10.84 14.70
CA PHE A 406 -0.93 10.98 14.73
C PHE A 406 -1.49 10.19 15.92
N PRO A 407 -2.29 10.83 16.79
CA PRO A 407 -2.88 10.17 17.94
C PRO A 407 -3.98 9.21 17.51
N ASN A 408 -4.09 8.08 18.21
CA ASN A 408 -5.09 7.03 17.97
C ASN A 408 -5.06 6.42 16.56
N VAL A 409 -3.92 6.44 15.88
CA VAL A 409 -3.74 5.86 14.55
C VAL A 409 -2.82 4.64 14.65
N ASP A 410 -3.23 3.52 14.04
CA ASP A 410 -2.46 2.29 13.98
C ASP A 410 -1.49 2.24 12.78
N HIS A 411 -0.86 1.06 12.59
CA HIS A 411 0.05 0.81 11.46
C HIS A 411 -0.62 0.97 10.08
N GLY A 412 -1.89 0.60 9.97
CA GLY A 412 -2.68 0.69 8.73
C GLY A 412 -3.25 2.08 8.45
N VAL A 413 -2.85 3.09 9.24
CA VAL A 413 -3.44 4.45 9.22
C VAL A 413 -4.90 4.43 9.65
N THR A 414 -5.35 3.36 10.31
CA THR A 414 -6.71 3.20 10.80
C THR A 414 -6.85 3.90 12.16
N ILE A 415 -7.97 4.58 12.35
CA ILE A 415 -8.30 5.18 13.66
C ILE A 415 -8.68 4.05 14.62
N VAL A 416 -7.91 3.90 15.68
CA VAL A 416 -8.21 2.97 16.77
C VAL A 416 -9.24 3.63 17.68
N GLY A 417 -10.51 3.22 17.53
CA GLY A 417 -11.62 3.79 18.29
C GLY A 417 -11.77 3.21 19.68
N THR A 418 -12.31 4.04 20.59
CA THR A 418 -12.88 3.60 21.86
C THR A 418 -14.28 2.99 21.67
N ASP A 419 -14.85 3.10 20.50
CA ASP A 419 -16.22 2.70 20.19
C ASP A 419 -16.25 1.27 19.61
N LYS A 420 -16.42 0.31 20.50
CA LYS A 420 -16.53 -1.12 20.17
C LYS A 420 -17.79 -1.51 19.38
N THR A 421 -18.72 -0.56 19.15
CA THR A 421 -19.99 -0.85 18.48
C THR A 421 -19.93 -0.63 16.97
N TRP A 422 -18.84 -0.03 16.45
CA TRP A 422 -18.66 0.23 15.03
C TRP A 422 -17.29 -0.26 14.57
N ASP A 423 -17.25 -1.46 14.00
CA ASP A 423 -16.01 -2.11 13.56
C ASP A 423 -15.68 -1.89 12.07
N PHE A 424 -16.24 -0.87 11.44
CA PHE A 424 -15.82 -0.51 10.08
C PHE A 424 -14.51 0.25 10.13
N PRO A 425 -13.52 -0.18 9.32
CA PRO A 425 -12.24 0.49 9.27
C PRO A 425 -12.42 1.95 8.80
N ARG A 426 -11.91 2.89 9.58
CA ARG A 426 -11.83 4.31 9.23
C ARG A 426 -10.38 4.72 9.25
N VAL A 427 -9.92 5.33 8.17
CA VAL A 427 -8.57 5.89 8.10
C VAL A 427 -8.56 7.35 8.55
N ASP A 428 -7.45 7.77 9.13
CA ASP A 428 -7.24 9.18 9.42
C ASP A 428 -6.82 9.93 8.14
N LEU A 429 -7.76 10.61 7.53
CA LEU A 429 -7.50 11.39 6.31
C LEU A 429 -6.53 12.55 6.58
N ASN A 430 -6.43 13.08 7.81
CA ASN A 430 -5.42 14.09 8.15
C ASN A 430 -3.99 13.55 8.01
N TYR A 431 -3.81 12.24 8.19
CA TYR A 431 -2.52 11.58 7.95
C TYR A 431 -2.08 11.76 6.49
N TYR A 432 -2.96 11.46 5.54
CA TYR A 432 -2.68 11.63 4.10
C TYR A 432 -2.58 13.11 3.72
N ASP A 433 -3.45 13.96 4.24
CA ASP A 433 -3.39 15.41 4.01
C ASP A 433 -2.06 16.01 4.49
N ALA A 434 -1.54 15.56 5.63
CA ALA A 434 -0.25 15.99 6.13
C ALA A 434 0.90 15.60 5.19
N ILE A 435 0.88 14.36 4.66
CA ILE A 435 1.85 13.88 3.68
C ILE A 435 1.81 14.73 2.41
N VAL A 436 0.62 14.91 1.86
CA VAL A 436 0.45 15.60 0.58
C VAL A 436 0.75 17.10 0.69
N ASN A 437 0.28 17.76 1.75
CA ASN A 437 0.54 19.18 1.98
C ASN A 437 2.05 19.46 2.21
N TRP A 438 2.74 18.56 2.95
CA TRP A 438 4.20 18.65 3.08
C TRP A 438 4.88 18.53 1.71
N THR A 439 4.47 17.55 0.89
CA THR A 439 5.02 17.35 -0.47
C THR A 439 4.83 18.59 -1.34
N VAL A 440 3.61 19.18 -1.34
CA VAL A 440 3.33 20.43 -2.06
C VAL A 440 4.29 21.54 -1.61
N SER A 441 4.56 21.66 -0.30
CA SER A 441 5.48 22.69 0.21
C SER A 441 6.91 22.49 -0.29
N LYS A 442 7.39 21.24 -0.36
CA LYS A 442 8.74 20.93 -0.86
C LYS A 442 8.86 21.18 -2.37
N LEU A 443 7.84 20.83 -3.13
CA LEU A 443 7.81 21.09 -4.58
C LEU A 443 7.75 22.57 -4.94
N LYS A 444 7.11 23.41 -4.11
CA LYS A 444 7.07 24.88 -4.33
C LYS A 444 8.41 25.55 -4.03
N ASN A 445 9.14 25.07 -3.03
CA ASN A 445 10.38 25.70 -2.55
C ASN A 445 11.63 25.28 -3.34
N GLN A 446 11.55 24.28 -4.19
CA GLN A 446 12.63 23.94 -5.11
C GLN A 446 12.67 24.99 -6.23
N LYS A 447 13.60 25.97 -6.12
CA LYS A 447 13.88 26.90 -7.23
C LYS A 447 14.30 26.10 -8.46
N ILE A 448 13.69 26.43 -9.59
CA ILE A 448 13.95 25.88 -10.93
C ILE A 448 15.39 26.17 -11.34
#